data_122a8cac0743f75e40afdc8ce4c51b62
#
_entry.id   122a8cac0743f75e40afdc8ce4c51b62
#
_cell.length_a   1.000
_cell.length_b   1.000
_cell.length_c   1.000
_cell.angle_alpha   90.00
_cell.angle_beta   90.00
_cell.angle_gamma   90.00
#
_symmetry.space_group_name_H-M   'P 1'
#
loop_
_entity.id
_entity.type
_entity.pdbx_description
1 polymer ?
#
loop_
_entity_poly.entity_id
_entity_poly.type
_entity_poly.pdbx_seq_one_letter_code
_entity_poly.pdbx_strand_id
1 'polypeptide(L)'
;TSLTGYSYENFDIESINLINSFISDKKLGGLNVTIPYKEKIIPYLDELSDEAKEIGAVNTICFENNKRIGYNTDIFGFTESLRVNSINNIKAMLIMGSGGAAKTIIHFCKKNKIPFNIVSRRKSKDYLSYRDIDHSFFKGNVLIVNCTPVGTYPNINKCPDLPYNLLEKENILY
;
A
#
# COMPACT_ATOMS: atom_id res chain seq x y z
N THR A 1 -17.31 1.18 17.57
CA THR A 1 -17.32 2.33 18.50
C THR A 1 -17.76 3.55 17.73
N SER A 2 -18.96 4.05 18.02
CA SER A 2 -19.42 5.33 17.47
C SER A 2 -18.65 6.45 18.17
N LEU A 3 -17.74 7.10 17.45
CA LEU A 3 -17.13 8.35 17.88
C LEU A 3 -18.18 9.44 17.75
N THR A 4 -18.75 9.88 18.87
CA THR A 4 -19.70 10.98 18.89
C THR A 4 -18.97 12.31 18.67
N GLY A 5 -19.49 13.17 17.78
CA GLY A 5 -18.93 14.50 17.49
C GLY A 5 -17.94 14.52 16.30
N TYR A 6 -17.78 13.41 15.57
CA TYR A 6 -16.96 13.36 14.35
C TYR A 6 -17.82 12.95 13.16
N SER A 7 -17.52 13.51 11.99
CA SER A 7 -18.05 13.08 10.69
C SER A 7 -16.90 12.58 9.80
N TYR A 8 -17.20 11.62 8.94
CA TYR A 8 -16.28 11.13 7.92
C TYR A 8 -16.93 11.26 6.55
N GLU A 9 -16.24 11.96 5.65
CA GLU A 9 -16.72 12.21 4.31
C GLU A 9 -15.67 11.79 3.28
N ASN A 10 -16.12 11.28 2.14
CA ASN A 10 -15.26 10.97 1.01
C ASN A 10 -15.20 12.14 0.05
N PHE A 11 -13.99 12.47 -0.41
CA PHE A 11 -13.76 13.53 -1.37
C PHE A 11 -12.98 12.98 -2.56
N ASP A 12 -13.53 13.12 -3.75
CA ASP A 12 -12.84 12.82 -4.99
C ASP A 12 -12.27 14.13 -5.55
N ILE A 13 -10.94 14.25 -5.57
CA ILE A 13 -10.26 15.42 -6.10
C ILE A 13 -9.59 15.06 -7.43
N GLU A 14 -9.85 15.85 -8.47
CA GLU A 14 -9.34 15.60 -9.82
C GLU A 14 -7.82 15.71 -9.91
N SER A 15 -7.22 16.56 -9.10
CA SER A 15 -5.78 16.81 -9.09
C SER A 15 -5.25 17.08 -7.69
N ILE A 16 -4.07 16.53 -7.38
CA ILE A 16 -3.38 16.81 -6.12
C ILE A 16 -3.05 18.30 -5.95
N ASN A 17 -2.92 19.06 -7.01
CA ASN A 17 -2.65 20.50 -6.95
C ASN A 17 -3.76 21.28 -6.25
N LEU A 18 -4.98 20.72 -6.17
CA LEU A 18 -6.11 21.33 -5.49
C LEU A 18 -6.09 21.13 -3.97
N ILE A 19 -5.15 20.33 -3.44
CA ILE A 19 -5.15 19.93 -2.04
C ILE A 19 -5.03 21.13 -1.07
N ASN A 20 -4.26 22.16 -1.43
CA ASN A 20 -4.07 23.32 -0.56
C ASN A 20 -5.38 24.13 -0.41
N SER A 21 -6.07 24.43 -1.53
CA SER A 21 -7.38 25.11 -1.47
C SER A 21 -8.41 24.23 -0.76
N PHE A 22 -8.45 22.94 -1.08
CA PHE A 22 -9.35 22.00 -0.42
C PHE A 22 -9.18 21.97 1.11
N ILE A 23 -7.96 21.93 1.62
CA ILE A 23 -7.69 21.93 3.07
C ILE A 23 -8.07 23.27 3.69
N SER A 24 -7.81 24.39 2.99
CA SER A 24 -8.14 25.74 3.49
C SER A 24 -9.65 25.98 3.59
N ASP A 25 -10.43 25.40 2.69
CA ASP A 25 -11.88 25.60 2.61
C ASP A 25 -12.65 24.71 3.61
N LYS A 26 -12.00 23.74 4.21
CA LYS A 26 -12.63 22.77 5.12
C LYS A 26 -12.00 22.81 6.51
N LYS A 27 -12.82 22.68 7.54
CA LYS A 27 -12.36 22.48 8.92
C LYS A 27 -12.12 20.98 9.15
N LEU A 28 -10.99 20.50 8.71
CA LEU A 28 -10.64 19.08 8.79
C LEU A 28 -9.84 18.78 10.06
N GLY A 29 -10.19 17.71 10.77
CA GLY A 29 -9.40 17.18 11.87
C GLY A 29 -8.26 16.28 11.41
N GLY A 30 -8.37 15.72 10.21
CA GLY A 30 -7.38 14.87 9.56
C GLY A 30 -7.87 14.41 8.20
N LEU A 31 -7.01 13.74 7.44
CA LEU A 31 -7.32 13.19 6.13
C LEU A 31 -6.75 11.79 5.96
N ASN A 32 -7.54 10.91 5.36
CA ASN A 32 -7.01 9.70 4.76
C ASN A 32 -6.70 9.95 3.28
N VAL A 33 -5.55 9.48 2.84
CA VAL A 33 -5.07 9.60 1.46
C VAL A 33 -5.00 8.22 0.82
N THR A 34 -5.65 8.10 -0.33
CA THR A 34 -5.66 6.84 -1.08
C THR A 34 -5.13 7.02 -2.51
N ILE A 35 -5.26 5.98 -3.33
CA ILE A 35 -4.89 5.98 -4.75
C ILE A 35 -5.60 7.15 -5.46
N PRO A 36 -4.88 7.92 -6.31
CA PRO A 36 -3.48 7.76 -6.71
C PRO A 36 -2.50 8.68 -5.97
N TYR A 37 -2.84 9.17 -4.78
CA TYR A 37 -2.18 10.34 -4.18
C TYR A 37 -1.22 10.04 -3.04
N LYS A 38 -1.09 8.80 -2.56
CA LYS A 38 -0.22 8.44 -1.41
C LYS A 38 1.25 8.90 -1.52
N GLU A 39 1.78 8.95 -2.73
CA GLU A 39 3.13 9.45 -3.00
C GLU A 39 3.12 10.94 -3.33
N LYS A 40 2.12 11.36 -4.13
CA LYS A 40 2.02 12.72 -4.66
C LYS A 40 1.69 13.77 -3.59
N ILE A 41 1.14 13.35 -2.46
CA ILE A 41 0.77 14.24 -1.34
C ILE A 41 1.99 14.75 -0.57
N ILE A 42 3.11 14.00 -0.59
CA ILE A 42 4.29 14.28 0.23
C ILE A 42 4.79 15.72 0.11
N PRO A 43 4.92 16.31 -1.11
CA PRO A 43 5.38 17.69 -1.27
C PRO A 43 4.45 18.77 -0.67
N TYR A 44 3.26 18.40 -0.26
CA TYR A 44 2.25 19.30 0.32
C TYR A 44 2.16 19.21 1.85
N LEU A 45 3.05 18.42 2.46
CA LEU A 45 3.12 18.19 3.89
C LEU A 45 4.30 18.94 4.51
N ASP A 46 4.13 19.40 5.75
CA ASP A 46 5.18 20.10 6.48
C ASP A 46 6.17 19.12 7.10
N GLU A 47 5.68 17.97 7.56
CA GLU A 47 6.48 16.93 8.20
C GLU A 47 6.00 15.53 7.80
N LEU A 48 6.87 14.56 7.95
CA LEU A 48 6.57 13.13 7.81
C LEU A 48 7.03 12.40 9.06
N SER A 49 6.27 11.40 9.51
CA SER A 49 6.80 10.42 10.44
C SER A 49 8.01 9.71 9.84
N ASP A 50 8.93 9.23 10.67
CA ASP A 50 10.12 8.52 10.18
C ASP A 50 9.75 7.34 9.30
N GLU A 51 8.73 6.60 9.68
CA GLU A 51 8.23 5.46 8.93
C GLU A 51 7.61 5.84 7.57
N ALA A 52 6.81 6.92 7.52
CA ALA A 52 6.26 7.43 6.26
C ALA A 52 7.37 7.94 5.32
N LYS A 53 8.43 8.51 5.88
CA LYS A 53 9.62 8.96 5.16
C LYS A 53 10.40 7.81 4.53
N GLU A 54 10.64 6.74 5.31
CA GLU A 54 11.31 5.54 4.81
C GLU A 54 10.50 4.81 3.75
N ILE A 55 9.17 4.74 3.92
CA ILE A 55 8.24 4.12 2.96
C ILE A 55 8.14 4.97 1.68
N GLY A 56 8.17 6.30 1.80
CA GLY A 56 7.94 7.20 0.68
C GLY A 56 6.48 7.21 0.19
N ALA A 57 5.53 6.96 1.11
CA ALA A 57 4.09 7.04 0.85
C ALA A 57 3.33 7.39 2.15
N VAL A 58 2.31 8.22 2.01
CA VAL A 58 1.43 8.69 3.10
C VAL A 58 0.00 8.26 2.82
N ASN A 59 -0.67 7.69 3.81
CA ASN A 59 -2.09 7.37 3.76
C ASN A 59 -2.93 8.13 4.79
N THR A 60 -2.28 8.83 5.74
CA THR A 60 -2.95 9.57 6.80
C THR A 60 -2.25 10.89 7.03
N ILE A 61 -3.01 11.99 7.14
CA ILE A 61 -2.51 13.33 7.49
C ILE A 61 -3.20 13.76 8.78
N CYS A 62 -2.40 14.15 9.77
CA CYS A 62 -2.86 14.81 10.97
C CYS A 62 -2.53 16.31 10.92
N PHE A 63 -3.43 17.13 11.48
CA PHE A 63 -3.22 18.57 11.62
C PHE A 63 -2.87 18.85 13.08
N GLU A 64 -1.60 19.12 13.35
CA GLU A 64 -1.09 19.37 14.70
C GLU A 64 -0.24 20.64 14.70
N ASN A 65 -0.49 21.55 15.64
CA ASN A 65 0.27 22.80 15.79
C ASN A 65 0.40 23.59 14.48
N ASN A 66 -0.67 23.70 13.70
CA ASN A 66 -0.72 24.30 12.37
C ASN A 66 0.19 23.63 11.32
N LYS A 67 0.64 22.40 11.56
CA LYS A 67 1.42 21.59 10.61
C LYS A 67 0.58 20.44 10.07
N ARG A 68 0.89 20.06 8.84
CA ARG A 68 0.37 18.86 8.17
C ARG A 68 1.41 17.76 8.32
N ILE A 69 1.13 16.79 9.17
CA ILE A 69 2.06 15.69 9.43
C ILE A 69 1.55 14.42 8.74
N GLY A 70 2.38 13.85 7.88
CA GLY A 70 2.06 12.65 7.13
C GLY A 70 2.50 11.37 7.82
N TYR A 71 1.60 10.38 7.85
CA TYR A 71 1.82 9.05 8.41
C TYR A 71 1.51 7.96 7.39
N ASN A 72 2.09 6.79 7.61
CA ASN A 72 1.69 5.57 6.92
C ASN A 72 1.20 4.54 7.94
N THR A 73 -0.11 4.39 8.04
CA THR A 73 -0.75 3.42 8.95
C THR A 73 -0.98 2.06 8.28
N ASP A 74 -0.79 1.96 6.95
CA ASP A 74 -0.92 0.69 6.22
C ASP A 74 0.09 -0.34 6.70
N ILE A 75 1.31 0.10 7.05
CA ILE A 75 2.36 -0.80 7.54
C ILE A 75 1.97 -1.48 8.86
N PHE A 76 1.36 -0.71 9.78
CA PHE A 76 0.85 -1.26 11.02
C PHE A 76 -0.28 -2.26 10.74
N GLY A 77 -1.27 -1.85 9.93
CA GLY A 77 -2.40 -2.71 9.56
C GLY A 77 -1.96 -4.02 8.90
N PHE A 78 -1.01 -3.95 7.96
CA PHE A 78 -0.44 -5.13 7.31
C PHE A 78 0.26 -6.04 8.31
N THR A 79 1.15 -5.50 9.14
CA THR A 79 1.89 -6.27 10.15
C THR A 79 0.95 -6.97 11.11
N GLU A 80 -0.04 -6.24 11.63
CA GLU A 80 -1.04 -6.81 12.55
C GLU A 80 -1.92 -7.86 11.87
N SER A 81 -2.28 -7.67 10.60
CA SER A 81 -3.08 -8.69 9.90
C SER A 81 -2.31 -10.01 9.72
N LEU A 82 -1.00 -9.96 9.46
CA LEU A 82 -0.17 -11.17 9.41
C LEU A 82 -0.11 -11.85 10.79
N ARG A 83 0.05 -11.07 11.86
CA ARG A 83 0.09 -11.58 13.24
C ARG A 83 -1.22 -12.26 13.63
N VAL A 84 -2.35 -11.60 13.42
CA VAL A 84 -3.68 -12.11 13.81
C VAL A 84 -4.04 -13.40 13.04
N ASN A 85 -3.66 -13.46 11.76
CA ASN A 85 -3.89 -14.64 10.92
C ASN A 85 -2.80 -15.70 11.04
N SER A 86 -1.87 -15.55 11.99
CA SER A 86 -0.76 -16.49 12.23
C SER A 86 0.09 -16.77 10.99
N ILE A 87 0.18 -15.79 10.08
CA ILE A 87 1.03 -15.84 8.89
C ILE A 87 2.46 -15.55 9.32
N ASN A 88 3.27 -16.58 9.40
CA ASN A 88 4.66 -16.52 9.86
C ASN A 88 5.56 -17.37 8.95
N ASN A 89 6.86 -17.38 9.23
CA ASN A 89 7.86 -18.14 8.46
C ASN A 89 7.83 -17.89 6.96
N ILE A 90 7.52 -16.65 6.56
CA ILE A 90 7.47 -16.24 5.15
C ILE A 90 8.88 -16.35 4.56
N LYS A 91 9.05 -17.22 3.58
CA LYS A 91 10.32 -17.46 2.89
C LYS A 91 10.64 -16.34 1.89
N ALA A 92 9.65 -15.87 1.19
CA ALA A 92 9.75 -14.79 0.21
C ALA A 92 8.39 -14.10 -0.01
N MET A 93 8.41 -12.92 -0.59
CA MET A 93 7.19 -12.23 -1.03
C MET A 93 7.19 -11.96 -2.53
N LEU A 94 6.01 -12.12 -3.15
CA LEU A 94 5.74 -11.68 -4.50
C LEU A 94 4.76 -10.50 -4.44
N ILE A 95 5.24 -9.30 -4.76
CA ILE A 95 4.48 -8.05 -4.63
C ILE A 95 3.96 -7.62 -5.99
N MET A 96 2.66 -7.65 -6.18
CA MET A 96 2.03 -7.22 -7.42
C MET A 96 1.67 -5.74 -7.35
N GLY A 97 2.29 -4.94 -8.23
CA GLY A 97 2.12 -3.49 -8.27
C GLY A 97 3.36 -2.72 -7.80
N SER A 98 3.40 -1.43 -8.08
CA SER A 98 4.56 -0.56 -7.81
C SER A 98 4.15 0.83 -7.27
N GLY A 99 2.93 0.97 -6.75
CA GLY A 99 2.41 2.22 -6.15
C GLY A 99 2.63 2.30 -4.64
N GLY A 100 1.98 3.27 -4.00
CA GLY A 100 2.13 3.54 -2.56
C GLY A 100 1.89 2.33 -1.65
N ALA A 101 0.89 1.48 -1.96
CA ALA A 101 0.67 0.24 -1.20
C ALA A 101 1.86 -0.73 -1.33
N ALA A 102 2.40 -0.91 -2.55
CA ALA A 102 3.57 -1.75 -2.76
C ALA A 102 4.80 -1.25 -1.99
N LYS A 103 5.01 0.07 -1.90
CA LYS A 103 6.10 0.65 -1.10
C LYS A 103 6.03 0.27 0.36
N THR A 104 4.83 0.23 0.94
CA THR A 104 4.60 -0.23 2.31
C THR A 104 5.06 -1.68 2.49
N ILE A 105 4.69 -2.57 1.58
CA ILE A 105 5.08 -3.99 1.64
C ILE A 105 6.58 -4.17 1.39
N ILE A 106 7.17 -3.41 0.48
CA ILE A 106 8.62 -3.38 0.25
C ILE A 106 9.38 -2.96 1.50
N HIS A 107 8.90 -1.93 2.20
CA HIS A 107 9.48 -1.50 3.47
C HIS A 107 9.41 -2.62 4.52
N PHE A 108 8.24 -3.28 4.65
CA PHE A 108 8.08 -4.44 5.53
C PHE A 108 9.11 -5.54 5.21
N CYS A 109 9.28 -5.89 3.94
CA CYS A 109 10.24 -6.91 3.51
C CYS A 109 11.67 -6.52 3.90
N LYS A 110 12.07 -5.28 3.63
CA LYS A 110 13.41 -4.77 3.96
C LYS A 110 13.68 -4.79 5.46
N LYS A 111 12.73 -4.31 6.27
CA LYS A 111 12.81 -4.27 7.74
C LYS A 111 12.95 -5.66 8.35
N ASN A 112 12.24 -6.64 7.79
CA ASN A 112 12.24 -8.03 8.26
C ASN A 112 13.24 -8.94 7.51
N LYS A 113 14.05 -8.39 6.58
CA LYS A 113 15.02 -9.13 5.77
C LYS A 113 14.40 -10.29 4.97
N ILE A 114 13.16 -10.10 4.51
CA ILE A 114 12.44 -11.08 3.69
C ILE A 114 12.78 -10.81 2.21
N PRO A 115 13.28 -11.80 1.46
CA PRO A 115 13.46 -11.70 0.01
C PRO A 115 12.13 -11.37 -0.69
N PHE A 116 12.16 -10.52 -1.70
CA PHE A 116 10.96 -10.17 -2.45
C PHE A 116 11.24 -9.88 -3.91
N ASN A 117 10.22 -10.08 -4.73
CA ASN A 117 10.18 -9.67 -6.13
C ASN A 117 8.96 -8.77 -6.36
N ILE A 118 9.11 -7.79 -7.24
CA ILE A 118 8.04 -6.86 -7.62
C ILE A 118 7.60 -7.21 -9.03
N VAL A 119 6.30 -7.46 -9.21
CA VAL A 119 5.69 -7.70 -10.53
C VAL A 119 4.88 -6.48 -10.92
N SER A 120 5.18 -5.88 -12.06
CA SER A 120 4.48 -4.68 -12.50
C SER A 120 4.35 -4.63 -14.04
N ARG A 121 3.27 -3.99 -14.50
CA ARG A 121 3.12 -3.59 -15.92
C ARG A 121 4.06 -2.46 -16.31
N ARG A 122 4.57 -1.69 -15.33
CA ARG A 122 5.57 -0.66 -15.56
C ARG A 122 6.92 -1.31 -15.81
N LYS A 123 7.57 -0.93 -16.90
CA LYS A 123 8.93 -1.40 -17.18
C LYS A 123 9.92 -0.72 -16.24
N SER A 124 10.73 -1.52 -15.56
CA SER A 124 11.86 -1.09 -14.74
C SER A 124 12.85 -2.25 -14.67
N LYS A 125 14.12 -1.93 -14.47
CA LYS A 125 15.14 -2.97 -14.22
C LYS A 125 14.90 -3.74 -12.91
N ASP A 126 14.13 -3.15 -11.99
CA ASP A 126 13.85 -3.71 -10.67
C ASP A 126 12.50 -4.43 -10.60
N TYR A 127 11.74 -4.48 -11.71
CA TYR A 127 10.41 -5.07 -11.77
C TYR A 127 10.34 -6.19 -12.79
N LEU A 128 9.76 -7.29 -12.37
CA LEU A 128 9.41 -8.40 -13.25
C LEU A 128 8.12 -8.09 -14.03
N SER A 129 8.02 -8.60 -15.23
CA SER A 129 6.77 -8.71 -15.96
C SER A 129 5.99 -9.94 -15.46
N TYR A 130 4.66 -9.95 -15.58
CA TYR A 130 3.86 -11.14 -15.29
C TYR A 130 4.27 -12.37 -16.11
N ARG A 131 4.86 -12.17 -17.30
CA ARG A 131 5.35 -13.25 -18.16
C ARG A 131 6.66 -13.87 -17.69
N ASP A 132 7.37 -13.19 -16.79
CA ASP A 132 8.65 -13.67 -16.25
C ASP A 132 8.44 -14.57 -15.03
N ILE A 133 7.18 -14.75 -14.59
CA ILE A 133 6.84 -15.53 -13.40
C ILE A 133 6.68 -16.99 -13.79
N ASP A 134 7.54 -17.83 -13.26
CA ASP A 134 7.53 -19.28 -13.39
C ASP A 134 7.36 -19.98 -12.03
N HIS A 135 7.38 -21.31 -12.02
CA HIS A 135 7.20 -22.11 -10.82
C HIS A 135 8.24 -21.84 -9.71
N SER A 136 9.44 -21.34 -10.06
CA SER A 136 10.48 -21.07 -9.06
C SER A 136 10.11 -19.99 -8.06
N PHE A 137 9.21 -19.06 -8.46
CA PHE A 137 8.72 -17.98 -7.59
C PHE A 137 7.72 -18.43 -6.52
N PHE A 138 7.20 -19.66 -6.62
CA PHE A 138 6.16 -20.18 -5.72
C PHE A 138 6.66 -21.25 -4.76
N LYS A 139 7.97 -21.56 -4.76
CA LYS A 139 8.55 -22.63 -3.94
C LYS A 139 8.53 -22.32 -2.44
N GLY A 140 7.75 -23.10 -1.71
CA GLY A 140 7.62 -23.02 -0.24
C GLY A 140 6.66 -21.94 0.22
N ASN A 141 6.82 -21.47 1.45
CA ASN A 141 5.92 -20.49 2.05
C ASN A 141 6.15 -19.08 1.47
N VAL A 142 5.54 -18.81 0.33
CA VAL A 142 5.58 -17.49 -0.35
C VAL A 142 4.28 -16.74 -0.08
N LEU A 143 4.41 -15.49 0.38
CA LEU A 143 3.28 -14.58 0.51
C LEU A 143 3.16 -13.72 -0.75
N ILE A 144 2.04 -13.83 -1.44
CA ILE A 144 1.73 -13.14 -2.68
C ILE A 144 0.76 -12.00 -2.35
N VAL A 145 1.22 -10.75 -2.50
CA VAL A 145 0.46 -9.58 -2.07
C VAL A 145 -0.04 -8.76 -3.25
N ASN A 146 -1.37 -8.62 -3.37
CA ASN A 146 -1.96 -7.77 -4.40
C ASN A 146 -2.00 -6.30 -3.97
N CYS A 147 -1.02 -5.52 -4.41
CA CYS A 147 -0.95 -4.07 -4.24
C CYS A 147 -1.50 -3.29 -5.46
N THR A 148 -2.21 -3.96 -6.36
CA THR A 148 -2.82 -3.34 -7.54
C THR A 148 -4.30 -3.02 -7.28
N PRO A 149 -4.93 -2.15 -8.06
CA PRO A 149 -6.38 -1.95 -8.00
C PRO A 149 -7.19 -3.07 -8.71
N VAL A 150 -6.53 -4.11 -9.24
CA VAL A 150 -7.22 -5.21 -9.90
C VAL A 150 -8.00 -6.03 -8.88
N GLY A 151 -9.27 -6.28 -9.16
CA GLY A 151 -10.19 -6.95 -8.23
C GLY A 151 -10.95 -6.00 -7.30
N THR A 152 -10.77 -4.67 -7.44
CA THR A 152 -11.58 -3.68 -6.72
C THR A 152 -12.76 -3.22 -7.57
N TYR A 153 -13.77 -2.63 -6.90
CA TYR A 153 -14.93 -2.05 -7.59
C TYR A 153 -14.50 -1.02 -8.65
N PRO A 154 -15.14 -1.00 -9.83
CA PRO A 154 -16.29 -1.81 -10.26
C PRO A 154 -15.89 -3.19 -10.83
N ASN A 155 -14.63 -3.51 -11.01
CA ASN A 155 -14.16 -4.72 -11.69
C ASN A 155 -13.79 -5.85 -10.70
N ILE A 156 -14.70 -6.17 -9.78
CA ILE A 156 -14.49 -7.12 -8.67
C ILE A 156 -14.18 -8.56 -9.11
N ASN A 157 -14.57 -8.93 -10.33
CA ASN A 157 -14.34 -10.27 -10.89
C ASN A 157 -12.98 -10.42 -11.60
N LYS A 158 -12.16 -9.37 -11.62
CA LYS A 158 -10.83 -9.44 -12.21
C LYS A 158 -9.81 -9.82 -11.15
N CYS A 159 -8.79 -10.58 -11.56
CA CYS A 159 -7.61 -10.88 -10.74
C CYS A 159 -6.33 -10.48 -11.51
N PRO A 160 -5.21 -10.27 -10.83
CA PRO A 160 -3.92 -10.09 -11.48
C PRO A 160 -3.57 -11.27 -12.37
N ASP A 161 -2.82 -11.02 -13.45
CA ASP A 161 -2.47 -12.03 -14.46
C ASP A 161 -1.30 -12.93 -14.02
N LEU A 162 -1.50 -13.66 -12.90
CA LEU A 162 -0.54 -14.64 -12.40
C LEU A 162 -0.83 -16.03 -12.94
N PRO A 163 0.18 -16.87 -13.10
CA PRO A 163 0.00 -18.28 -13.43
C PRO A 163 -0.47 -19.08 -12.20
N TYR A 164 -1.74 -18.91 -11.83
CA TYR A 164 -2.33 -19.51 -10.62
C TYR A 164 -2.24 -21.04 -10.54
N ASN A 165 -2.11 -21.70 -11.70
CA ASN A 165 -1.90 -23.14 -11.79
C ASN A 165 -0.52 -23.60 -11.30
N LEU A 166 0.42 -22.68 -11.08
CA LEU A 166 1.76 -22.97 -10.56
C LEU A 166 1.87 -22.78 -9.05
N LEU A 167 0.79 -22.33 -8.37
CA LEU A 167 0.79 -22.13 -6.93
C LEU A 167 0.95 -23.46 -6.19
N GLU A 168 1.74 -23.44 -5.13
CA GLU A 168 1.89 -24.54 -4.18
C GLU A 168 0.93 -24.38 -2.99
N LYS A 169 0.69 -25.46 -2.26
CA LYS A 169 -0.25 -25.48 -1.12
C LYS A 169 0.15 -24.51 0.00
N GLU A 170 1.43 -24.29 0.15
CA GLU A 170 2.03 -23.43 1.16
C GLU A 170 1.98 -21.94 0.80
N ASN A 171 1.58 -21.60 -0.43
CA ASN A 171 1.48 -20.22 -0.86
C ASN A 171 0.24 -19.53 -0.27
N ILE A 172 0.40 -18.28 0.12
CA ILE A 172 -0.65 -17.47 0.72
C ILE A 172 -0.94 -16.30 -0.22
N LEU A 173 -2.20 -16.13 -0.61
CA LEU A 173 -2.69 -14.96 -1.34
C LEU A 173 -3.25 -13.94 -0.34
N TYR A 174 -2.77 -12.68 -0.45
CA TYR A 174 -3.15 -11.58 0.41
C TYR A 174 -3.66 -10.39 -0.42
#